data_0c4145c80ba1f5fa1c8ed92b362d1290
#
_entry.id   0c4145c80ba1f5fa1c8ed92b362d1290
#
_cell.length_a   1.000
_cell.length_b   1.000
_cell.length_c   1.000
_cell.angle_alpha   90.00
_cell.angle_beta   90.00
_cell.angle_gamma   90.00
#
_symmetry.space_group_name_H-M   'P 1'
#
loop_
_entity.id
_entity.type
_entity.pdbx_description
1 polymer ?
#
loop_
_entity_poly.entity_id
_entity_poly.type
_entity_poly.pdbx_seq_one_letter_code
_entity_poly.pdbx_strand_id
1 'polypeptide(L)'
;DLITHRVPAGVDDAAKVKASYLAAVAHGTEKCALLSAEKATELLGTMLGGYNLTPLIDLLDNKACAPVAAAGLKKTLLMFDQFHDVKEKADKGNAFAKEVIQSWADGEWFTSRPEVPKSITISVFKVTGETNTDDLSPAPDAWSRPDIPLHALAMLKNKRDGITPEEDGKRGPVKFIEDLRARGHLVAYVGDVVGTGSSRKSATNSVLWFTGEDIPFVPNKRFGGVCLGNKIAPIFYNTMEDAGALPIELDVSQMNMGDVIELRPYEGKALKDGKEVASFTVKSDVLFDEVRAGGRIPLIIGRGLTAKAREALGLPASTLFRLPAVPKGHGKGFTLAQKMVGRACGLPEGQGVLPGTYCEPRMTSVGSQDTTGPMTRDELKDLACLGFSADLVMQSFCHTAAYPKAVDVKMHRELPAFISNRGGVALRPGDGVIHSWLNRLLLPDTVGTGGDSHTRFPIGISFPAGSGLVAFGAATGVMPLDMPESVLVRFKGQMQAGVTLRDLVHAIPLYAIKAGLLSVPGGRTMTLRATAVRAVSRTNSIWIPWSFR
;
A
#
# COMPACT_ATOMS: atom_id res chain seq x y z
N ASP A 1 6.20 -25.95 16.84
CA ASP A 1 5.58 -24.64 17.06
C ASP A 1 6.48 -23.46 16.66
N LEU A 2 7.75 -23.41 17.15
CA LEU A 2 8.67 -22.30 16.79
C LEU A 2 8.93 -22.15 15.29
N ILE A 3 8.95 -23.27 14.55
CA ILE A 3 9.20 -23.27 13.11
C ILE A 3 7.91 -22.99 12.33
N THR A 4 6.77 -23.45 12.83
CA THR A 4 5.46 -23.27 12.18
C THR A 4 4.79 -21.94 12.52
N HIS A 5 5.20 -21.29 13.61
CA HIS A 5 4.70 -19.98 13.97
C HIS A 5 5.38 -18.91 13.10
N ARG A 6 4.63 -18.29 12.21
CA ARG A 6 5.13 -17.35 11.20
C ARG A 6 4.71 -15.92 11.53
N VAL A 7 5.63 -15.00 11.32
CA VAL A 7 5.36 -13.57 11.25
C VAL A 7 5.87 -13.04 9.90
N PRO A 8 5.42 -11.89 9.42
CA PRO A 8 5.99 -11.28 8.21
C PRO A 8 7.52 -11.18 8.33
N ALA A 9 8.22 -11.48 7.25
CA ALA A 9 9.69 -11.54 7.23
C ALA A 9 10.37 -10.25 7.72
N GLY A 10 9.71 -9.11 7.54
CA GLY A 10 10.18 -7.82 8.04
C GLY A 10 10.18 -7.70 9.55
N VAL A 11 9.40 -8.51 10.26
CA VAL A 11 9.23 -8.50 11.73
C VAL A 11 9.95 -9.68 12.38
N ASP A 12 10.07 -10.81 11.67
CA ASP A 12 10.76 -12.01 12.15
C ASP A 12 12.25 -11.97 11.81
N ASP A 13 13.06 -11.54 12.77
CA ASP A 13 14.53 -11.52 12.63
C ASP A 13 15.12 -12.92 12.39
N ALA A 14 14.42 -13.98 12.77
CA ALA A 14 14.83 -15.37 12.57
C ALA A 14 14.38 -15.98 11.23
N ALA A 15 13.65 -15.25 10.39
CA ALA A 15 13.09 -15.79 9.12
C ALA A 15 14.16 -16.46 8.23
N LYS A 16 15.32 -15.82 8.06
CA LYS A 16 16.45 -16.36 7.30
C LYS A 16 16.98 -17.67 7.91
N VAL A 17 17.15 -17.72 9.24
CA VAL A 17 17.66 -18.89 9.94
C VAL A 17 16.66 -20.06 9.85
N LYS A 18 15.36 -19.76 10.02
CA LYS A 18 14.29 -20.75 9.85
C LYS A 18 14.28 -21.33 8.44
N ALA A 19 14.39 -20.49 7.41
CA ALA A 19 14.45 -20.92 6.02
C ALA A 19 15.68 -21.80 5.75
N SER A 20 16.86 -21.39 6.23
CA SER A 20 18.10 -22.15 6.08
C SER A 20 18.02 -23.52 6.76
N TYR A 21 17.46 -23.59 7.97
CA TYR A 21 17.25 -24.87 8.66
C TYR A 21 16.26 -25.78 7.92
N LEU A 22 15.12 -25.26 7.49
CA LEU A 22 14.15 -26.03 6.73
C LEU A 22 14.74 -26.52 5.38
N ALA A 23 15.54 -25.70 4.72
CA ALA A 23 16.26 -26.09 3.51
C ALA A 23 17.25 -27.23 3.79
N ALA A 24 18.03 -27.14 4.87
CA ALA A 24 18.97 -28.18 5.27
C ALA A 24 18.27 -29.52 5.57
N VAL A 25 17.11 -29.48 6.23
CA VAL A 25 16.29 -30.69 6.49
C VAL A 25 15.72 -31.24 5.15
N ALA A 26 15.22 -30.36 4.27
CA ALA A 26 14.65 -30.78 2.99
C ALA A 26 15.70 -31.40 2.05
N HIS A 27 16.94 -30.88 2.09
CA HIS A 27 18.07 -31.46 1.33
C HIS A 27 18.73 -32.68 2.01
N GLY A 28 18.33 -33.01 3.26
CA GLY A 28 18.88 -34.13 4.02
C GLY A 28 20.28 -33.88 4.60
N THR A 29 20.76 -32.62 4.63
CA THR A 29 22.03 -32.24 5.25
C THR A 29 21.90 -32.11 6.77
N GLU A 30 20.68 -31.87 7.25
CA GLU A 30 20.31 -31.88 8.67
C GLU A 30 19.22 -32.91 8.94
N LYS A 31 19.30 -33.62 10.08
CA LYS A 31 18.31 -34.58 10.51
C LYS A 31 17.40 -34.00 11.58
N CYS A 32 16.10 -34.07 11.38
CA CYS A 32 15.10 -33.68 12.36
C CYS A 32 14.12 -34.82 12.61
N ALA A 33 14.02 -35.29 13.86
CA ALA A 33 13.10 -36.37 14.20
C ALA A 33 11.62 -36.00 14.05
N LEU A 34 11.30 -34.68 14.02
CA LEU A 34 9.94 -34.14 13.97
C LEU A 34 9.52 -33.67 12.56
N LEU A 35 10.45 -33.59 11.61
CA LEU A 35 10.21 -33.06 10.27
C LEU A 35 10.79 -33.99 9.23
N SER A 36 9.95 -34.46 8.32
CA SER A 36 10.39 -35.11 7.08
C SER A 36 10.89 -34.00 6.09
N ALA A 37 11.67 -34.41 5.10
CA ALA A 37 12.11 -33.55 3.99
C ALA A 37 10.92 -32.90 3.27
N GLU A 38 9.86 -33.67 3.01
CA GLU A 38 8.63 -33.18 2.38
C GLU A 38 7.93 -32.16 3.25
N LYS A 39 7.80 -32.40 4.57
CA LYS A 39 7.19 -31.43 5.49
C LYS A 39 8.00 -30.15 5.64
N ALA A 40 9.33 -30.25 5.64
CA ALA A 40 10.21 -29.08 5.63
C ALA A 40 10.03 -28.26 4.34
N THR A 41 9.89 -28.92 3.18
CA THR A 41 9.60 -28.29 1.89
C THR A 41 8.23 -27.61 1.87
N GLU A 42 7.20 -28.26 2.42
CA GLU A 42 5.87 -27.64 2.58
C GLU A 42 5.93 -26.36 3.42
N LEU A 43 6.65 -26.40 4.55
CA LEU A 43 6.83 -25.22 5.41
C LEU A 43 7.61 -24.11 4.73
N LEU A 44 8.62 -24.42 3.90
CA LEU A 44 9.28 -23.43 3.04
C LEU A 44 8.27 -22.73 2.11
N GLY A 45 7.34 -23.48 1.52
CA GLY A 45 6.28 -22.92 0.66
C GLY A 45 5.33 -21.94 1.36
N THR A 46 5.30 -21.91 2.70
CA THR A 46 4.48 -20.97 3.48
C THR A 46 5.22 -19.71 3.90
N MET A 47 6.52 -19.60 3.66
CA MET A 47 7.33 -18.46 4.11
C MET A 47 7.13 -17.22 3.23
N LEU A 48 7.37 -16.05 3.84
CA LEU A 48 7.41 -14.74 3.20
C LEU A 48 8.85 -14.22 3.13
N GLY A 49 9.06 -13.16 2.34
CA GLY A 49 10.33 -12.42 2.28
C GLY A 49 11.39 -13.02 1.37
N GLY A 50 11.04 -13.99 0.55
CA GLY A 50 11.92 -14.54 -0.49
C GLY A 50 13.03 -15.47 -0.02
N TYR A 51 13.21 -15.68 1.29
CA TYR A 51 14.25 -16.59 1.82
C TYR A 51 14.05 -18.07 1.44
N ASN A 52 12.83 -18.40 1.03
CA ASN A 52 12.42 -19.74 0.62
C ASN A 52 12.53 -19.99 -0.89
N LEU A 53 12.69 -18.94 -1.70
CA LEU A 53 12.63 -19.06 -3.17
C LEU A 53 13.74 -19.94 -3.72
N THR A 54 15.00 -19.59 -3.47
CA THR A 54 16.15 -20.40 -3.92
C THR A 54 16.06 -21.85 -3.43
N PRO A 55 15.82 -22.13 -2.13
CA PRO A 55 15.64 -23.51 -1.67
C PRO A 55 14.53 -24.27 -2.39
N LEU A 56 13.37 -23.65 -2.64
CA LEU A 56 12.28 -24.32 -3.37
C LEU A 56 12.64 -24.58 -4.83
N ILE A 57 13.34 -23.66 -5.49
CA ILE A 57 13.79 -23.83 -6.86
C ILE A 57 14.82 -24.97 -6.95
N ASP A 58 15.77 -25.04 -6.01
CA ASP A 58 16.76 -26.12 -5.96
C ASP A 58 16.09 -27.48 -5.72
N LEU A 59 15.08 -27.53 -4.86
CA LEU A 59 14.33 -28.76 -4.56
C LEU A 59 13.49 -29.29 -5.73
N LEU A 60 13.31 -28.53 -6.82
CA LEU A 60 12.69 -29.04 -8.05
C LEU A 60 13.51 -30.18 -8.69
N ASP A 61 14.80 -30.31 -8.37
CA ASP A 61 15.65 -31.43 -8.82
C ASP A 61 15.68 -32.61 -7.83
N ASN A 62 15.06 -32.46 -6.66
CA ASN A 62 14.98 -33.53 -5.65
C ASN A 62 13.70 -34.38 -5.85
N LYS A 63 13.84 -35.62 -6.26
CA LYS A 63 12.71 -36.50 -6.59
C LYS A 63 11.63 -36.60 -5.51
N ALA A 64 12.01 -36.60 -4.23
CA ALA A 64 11.07 -36.70 -3.12
C ALA A 64 10.35 -35.37 -2.83
N CYS A 65 11.05 -34.26 -2.94
CA CYS A 65 10.55 -32.92 -2.57
C CYS A 65 9.99 -32.12 -3.75
N ALA A 66 10.34 -32.47 -5.00
CA ALA A 66 9.98 -31.70 -6.19
C ALA A 66 8.47 -31.42 -6.35
N PRO A 67 7.56 -32.37 -6.13
CA PRO A 67 6.12 -32.09 -6.21
C PRO A 67 5.67 -31.04 -5.19
N VAL A 68 6.20 -31.11 -3.96
CA VAL A 68 5.86 -30.20 -2.87
C VAL A 68 6.49 -28.82 -3.11
N ALA A 69 7.73 -28.78 -3.62
CA ALA A 69 8.42 -27.54 -3.99
C ALA A 69 7.67 -26.81 -5.13
N ALA A 70 7.26 -27.56 -6.16
CA ALA A 70 6.46 -27.01 -7.25
C ALA A 70 5.13 -26.45 -6.76
N ALA A 71 4.42 -27.18 -5.87
CA ALA A 71 3.18 -26.70 -5.27
C ALA A 71 3.37 -25.40 -4.45
N GLY A 72 4.50 -25.26 -3.77
CA GLY A 72 4.91 -24.03 -3.07
C GLY A 72 5.14 -22.87 -4.05
N LEU A 73 5.94 -23.10 -5.11
CA LEU A 73 6.27 -22.10 -6.12
C LEU A 73 5.07 -21.63 -6.92
N LYS A 74 4.11 -22.51 -7.26
CA LYS A 74 2.87 -22.16 -7.95
C LYS A 74 2.05 -21.11 -7.19
N LYS A 75 2.13 -21.07 -5.86
CA LYS A 75 1.42 -20.12 -4.98
C LYS A 75 2.24 -18.88 -4.65
N THR A 76 3.54 -18.89 -4.91
CA THR A 76 4.47 -17.79 -4.57
C THR A 76 4.54 -16.80 -5.73
N LEU A 77 4.32 -15.53 -5.44
CA LEU A 77 4.54 -14.45 -6.41
C LEU A 77 6.02 -14.04 -6.36
N LEU A 78 6.72 -14.23 -7.48
CA LEU A 78 8.14 -13.92 -7.59
C LEU A 78 8.36 -12.45 -7.93
N MET A 79 9.31 -11.85 -7.23
CA MET A 79 9.89 -10.55 -7.56
C MET A 79 11.24 -10.77 -8.24
N PHE A 80 11.65 -9.79 -9.05
CA PHE A 80 12.97 -9.76 -9.69
C PHE A 80 13.25 -10.96 -10.61
N ASP A 81 14.43 -11.59 -10.47
CA ASP A 81 14.95 -12.54 -11.45
C ASP A 81 14.65 -14.02 -11.17
N GLN A 82 13.99 -14.37 -10.05
CA GLN A 82 13.67 -15.77 -9.72
C GLN A 82 12.81 -16.48 -10.78
N PHE A 83 12.04 -15.74 -11.57
CA PHE A 83 11.36 -16.30 -12.72
C PHE A 83 12.34 -16.96 -13.69
N HIS A 84 13.49 -16.32 -13.94
CA HIS A 84 14.52 -16.84 -14.85
C HIS A 84 15.15 -18.11 -14.34
N ASP A 85 15.35 -18.26 -13.03
CA ASP A 85 15.91 -19.49 -12.43
C ASP A 85 14.98 -20.69 -12.64
N VAL A 86 13.66 -20.51 -12.45
CA VAL A 86 12.67 -21.55 -12.73
C VAL A 86 12.61 -21.87 -14.23
N LYS A 87 12.64 -20.81 -15.07
CA LYS A 87 12.64 -20.98 -16.53
C LYS A 87 13.87 -21.73 -17.01
N GLU A 88 15.04 -21.44 -16.49
CA GLU A 88 16.28 -22.15 -16.85
C GLU A 88 16.17 -23.66 -16.55
N LYS A 89 15.60 -24.02 -15.39
CA LYS A 89 15.35 -25.45 -15.08
C LYS A 89 14.33 -26.09 -16.03
N ALA A 90 13.27 -25.36 -16.39
CA ALA A 90 12.27 -25.83 -17.35
C ALA A 90 12.87 -26.04 -18.75
N ASP A 91 13.74 -25.13 -19.21
CA ASP A 91 14.47 -25.22 -20.49
C ASP A 91 15.45 -26.42 -20.49
N LYS A 92 16.05 -26.73 -19.33
CA LYS A 92 16.89 -27.92 -19.13
C LYS A 92 16.11 -29.23 -19.01
N GLY A 93 14.78 -29.20 -19.12
CA GLY A 93 13.92 -30.36 -19.17
C GLY A 93 13.26 -30.78 -17.85
N ASN A 94 13.45 -30.02 -16.75
CA ASN A 94 12.80 -30.32 -15.47
C ASN A 94 11.27 -30.22 -15.61
N ALA A 95 10.56 -31.32 -15.38
CA ALA A 95 9.10 -31.41 -15.57
C ALA A 95 8.35 -30.54 -14.57
N PHE A 96 8.78 -30.50 -13.32
CA PHE A 96 8.13 -29.69 -12.26
C PHE A 96 8.31 -28.20 -12.48
N ALA A 97 9.48 -27.76 -12.98
CA ALA A 97 9.69 -26.38 -13.39
C ALA A 97 8.76 -25.98 -14.55
N LYS A 98 8.53 -26.86 -15.53
CA LYS A 98 7.56 -26.64 -16.61
C LYS A 98 6.13 -26.50 -16.07
N GLU A 99 5.73 -27.33 -15.12
CA GLU A 99 4.43 -27.21 -14.46
C GLU A 99 4.28 -25.89 -13.72
N VAL A 100 5.33 -25.42 -13.05
CA VAL A 100 5.30 -24.12 -12.36
C VAL A 100 5.11 -22.97 -13.35
N ILE A 101 5.88 -22.95 -14.45
CA ILE A 101 5.74 -21.93 -15.51
C ILE A 101 4.33 -21.97 -16.13
N GLN A 102 3.78 -23.16 -16.39
CA GLN A 102 2.42 -23.30 -16.92
C GLN A 102 1.39 -22.77 -15.93
N SER A 103 1.48 -23.12 -14.66
CA SER A 103 0.59 -22.63 -13.60
C SER A 103 0.60 -21.09 -13.50
N TRP A 104 1.77 -20.48 -13.61
CA TRP A 104 1.89 -19.02 -13.64
C TRP A 104 1.27 -18.40 -14.90
N ALA A 105 1.45 -19.04 -16.07
CA ALA A 105 0.85 -18.60 -17.32
C ALA A 105 -0.68 -18.69 -17.29
N ASP A 106 -1.23 -19.68 -16.61
CA ASP A 106 -2.67 -19.90 -16.45
C ASP A 106 -3.27 -19.01 -15.33
N GLY A 107 -2.43 -18.33 -14.55
CA GLY A 107 -2.87 -17.44 -13.47
C GLY A 107 -3.49 -18.20 -12.30
N GLU A 108 -3.09 -19.45 -12.02
CA GLU A 108 -3.63 -20.27 -10.92
C GLU A 108 -3.45 -19.61 -9.54
N TRP A 109 -2.38 -18.84 -9.35
CA TRP A 109 -2.15 -18.05 -8.13
C TRP A 109 -3.31 -17.08 -7.81
N PHE A 110 -4.06 -16.66 -8.83
CA PHE A 110 -5.20 -15.76 -8.73
C PHE A 110 -6.53 -16.52 -8.77
N THR A 111 -6.71 -17.46 -9.73
CA THR A 111 -7.97 -18.18 -9.91
C THR A 111 -8.27 -19.18 -8.81
N SER A 112 -7.25 -19.66 -8.09
CA SER A 112 -7.43 -20.51 -6.91
C SER A 112 -7.98 -19.77 -5.69
N ARG A 113 -8.00 -18.44 -5.70
CA ARG A 113 -8.59 -17.61 -4.66
C ARG A 113 -10.06 -17.35 -4.97
N PRO A 114 -10.93 -17.27 -3.94
CA PRO A 114 -12.34 -16.97 -4.16
C PRO A 114 -12.52 -15.55 -4.73
N GLU A 115 -13.54 -15.39 -5.54
CA GLU A 115 -13.99 -14.05 -5.94
C GLU A 115 -14.62 -13.33 -4.75
N VAL A 116 -14.71 -11.99 -4.86
CA VAL A 116 -15.49 -11.21 -3.92
C VAL A 116 -16.93 -11.74 -3.91
N PRO A 117 -17.50 -12.07 -2.73
CA PRO A 117 -18.86 -12.58 -2.67
C PRO A 117 -19.89 -11.61 -3.26
N LYS A 118 -20.91 -12.15 -3.92
CA LYS A 118 -22.03 -11.34 -4.44
C LYS A 118 -22.83 -10.67 -3.35
N SER A 119 -22.84 -11.24 -2.15
CA SER A 119 -23.46 -10.70 -0.94
C SER A 119 -22.53 -10.89 0.24
N ILE A 120 -22.29 -9.82 1.00
CA ILE A 120 -21.43 -9.78 2.18
C ILE A 120 -22.27 -9.23 3.33
N THR A 121 -22.46 -10.02 4.39
CA THR A 121 -23.14 -9.58 5.61
C THR A 121 -22.10 -8.98 6.57
N ILE A 122 -22.32 -7.74 6.99
CA ILE A 122 -21.45 -7.00 7.90
C ILE A 122 -22.17 -6.55 9.16
N SER A 123 -21.42 -6.49 10.27
CA SER A 123 -21.80 -5.75 11.47
C SER A 123 -21.15 -4.36 11.44
N VAL A 124 -21.95 -3.33 11.61
CA VAL A 124 -21.50 -1.93 11.52
C VAL A 124 -20.79 -1.50 12.81
N PHE A 125 -19.52 -1.12 12.69
CA PHE A 125 -18.80 -0.35 13.69
C PHE A 125 -18.78 1.13 13.25
N LYS A 126 -19.75 1.92 13.75
CA LYS A 126 -19.98 3.31 13.30
C LYS A 126 -19.13 4.29 14.09
N VAL A 127 -18.41 5.15 13.38
CA VAL A 127 -17.67 6.30 13.95
C VAL A 127 -18.18 7.57 13.27
N THR A 128 -18.90 8.40 14.02
CA THR A 128 -19.49 9.65 13.51
C THR A 128 -18.44 10.76 13.35
N GLY A 129 -18.70 11.65 12.40
CA GLY A 129 -17.85 12.79 12.09
C GLY A 129 -16.59 12.41 11.31
N GLU A 130 -15.61 13.29 11.32
CA GLU A 130 -14.30 13.03 10.72
C GLU A 130 -13.46 12.12 11.60
N THR A 131 -12.86 11.09 11.00
CA THR A 131 -11.85 10.24 11.64
C THR A 131 -10.54 10.43 10.90
N ASN A 132 -9.59 11.05 11.56
CA ASN A 132 -8.26 11.25 11.00
C ASN A 132 -7.33 10.08 11.38
N THR A 133 -6.16 10.05 10.77
CA THR A 133 -5.18 8.99 11.03
C THR A 133 -4.56 9.05 12.43
N ASP A 134 -4.66 10.16 13.15
CA ASP A 134 -4.22 10.23 14.55
C ASP A 134 -5.28 9.63 15.50
N ASP A 135 -6.56 9.61 15.11
CA ASP A 135 -7.60 8.84 15.83
C ASP A 135 -7.37 7.33 15.67
N LEU A 136 -6.95 6.89 14.48
CA LEU A 136 -6.75 5.48 14.13
C LEU A 136 -5.36 4.95 14.46
N SER A 137 -4.37 5.83 14.53
CA SER A 137 -2.95 5.53 14.78
C SER A 137 -2.29 6.71 15.49
N PRO A 138 -2.54 6.91 16.79
CA PRO A 138 -2.12 8.08 17.52
C PRO A 138 -0.60 8.33 17.46
N ALA A 139 -0.22 9.57 17.19
CA ALA A 139 1.19 9.97 17.10
C ALA A 139 2.00 9.68 18.38
N PRO A 140 1.47 9.86 19.61
CA PRO A 140 2.20 9.49 20.83
C PRO A 140 2.55 8.00 20.92
N ASP A 141 1.83 7.13 20.21
CA ASP A 141 2.06 5.69 20.18
C ASP A 141 2.81 5.23 18.91
N ALA A 142 3.37 6.16 18.14
CA ALA A 142 4.07 5.86 16.88
C ALA A 142 5.20 4.82 17.03
N TRP A 143 5.78 4.69 18.22
CA TRP A 143 6.81 3.71 18.54
C TRP A 143 6.33 2.25 18.42
N SER A 144 5.04 1.99 18.59
CA SER A 144 4.43 0.65 18.50
C SER A 144 3.93 0.29 17.09
N ARG A 145 3.99 1.20 16.12
CA ARG A 145 3.47 0.97 14.75
C ARG A 145 3.98 -0.29 14.06
N PRO A 146 5.23 -0.72 14.23
CA PRO A 146 5.70 -1.98 13.65
C PRO A 146 5.03 -3.23 14.27
N ASP A 147 4.58 -3.14 15.52
CA ASP A 147 3.80 -4.17 16.19
C ASP A 147 2.31 -3.87 16.02
N ILE A 148 1.71 -4.40 14.95
CA ILE A 148 0.33 -4.10 14.57
C ILE A 148 -0.68 -4.43 15.68
N PRO A 149 -0.64 -5.64 16.30
CA PRO A 149 -1.54 -5.97 17.42
C PRO A 149 -1.47 -4.99 18.58
N LEU A 150 -0.25 -4.64 18.98
CA LEU A 150 -0.04 -3.70 20.08
C LEU A 150 -0.51 -2.29 19.71
N HIS A 151 -0.17 -1.83 18.50
CA HIS A 151 -0.54 -0.48 18.06
C HIS A 151 -2.04 -0.31 17.89
N ALA A 152 -2.73 -1.33 17.40
CA ALA A 152 -4.18 -1.33 17.22
C ALA A 152 -4.96 -1.11 18.52
N LEU A 153 -4.39 -1.47 19.67
CA LEU A 153 -5.03 -1.22 20.98
C LEU A 153 -5.25 0.28 21.25
N ALA A 154 -4.48 1.16 20.62
CA ALA A 154 -4.60 2.60 20.78
C ALA A 154 -5.60 3.24 19.79
N MET A 155 -6.19 2.48 18.86
CA MET A 155 -7.17 2.98 17.91
C MET A 155 -8.41 3.53 18.65
N LEU A 156 -8.75 4.80 18.38
CA LEU A 156 -9.89 5.48 19.02
C LEU A 156 -9.81 5.53 20.56
N LYS A 157 -8.60 5.66 21.10
CA LYS A 157 -8.35 5.68 22.55
C LYS A 157 -8.86 6.93 23.26
N ASN A 158 -9.13 8.01 22.54
CA ASN A 158 -9.71 9.22 23.12
C ASN A 158 -11.23 9.17 22.98
N LYS A 159 -11.92 9.57 24.06
CA LYS A 159 -13.38 9.64 24.07
C LYS A 159 -13.90 10.55 22.98
N ARG A 160 -14.92 10.10 22.27
CA ARG A 160 -15.61 10.87 21.24
C ARG A 160 -17.09 10.48 21.19
N ASP A 161 -17.89 11.25 20.46
CA ASP A 161 -19.32 10.99 20.35
C ASP A 161 -19.60 9.58 19.78
N GLY A 162 -20.43 8.82 20.46
CA GLY A 162 -20.79 7.44 20.10
C GLY A 162 -19.70 6.39 20.35
N ILE A 163 -18.48 6.77 20.78
CA ILE A 163 -17.37 5.85 21.07
C ILE A 163 -16.84 6.08 22.48
N THR A 164 -16.90 5.02 23.29
CA THR A 164 -16.32 5.00 24.64
C THR A 164 -15.11 4.07 24.63
N PRO A 165 -13.88 4.59 24.84
CA PRO A 165 -12.69 3.77 24.98
C PRO A 165 -12.74 2.94 26.27
N GLU A 166 -12.01 1.82 26.33
CA GLU A 166 -11.86 1.03 27.55
C GLU A 166 -11.09 1.80 28.63
N GLU A 167 -10.06 2.54 28.21
CA GLU A 167 -9.28 3.43 29.07
C GLU A 167 -8.95 4.70 28.29
N ASP A 168 -9.57 5.81 28.66
CA ASP A 168 -9.42 7.09 27.98
C ASP A 168 -7.96 7.54 27.89
N GLY A 169 -7.53 7.90 26.69
CA GLY A 169 -6.16 8.26 26.38
C GLY A 169 -5.16 7.11 26.27
N LYS A 170 -5.55 5.86 26.55
CA LYS A 170 -4.63 4.72 26.53
C LYS A 170 -5.10 3.56 25.65
N ARG A 171 -6.36 3.12 25.79
CA ARG A 171 -6.88 1.95 25.11
C ARG A 171 -8.23 2.22 24.49
N GLY A 172 -8.38 1.91 23.20
CA GLY A 172 -9.61 2.10 22.45
C GLY A 172 -10.73 1.12 22.82
N PRO A 173 -11.83 1.10 22.06
CA PRO A 173 -13.02 0.26 22.33
C PRO A 173 -12.82 -1.19 21.86
N VAL A 174 -11.69 -1.83 22.25
CA VAL A 174 -11.23 -3.12 21.74
C VAL A 174 -12.27 -4.21 21.98
N LYS A 175 -12.67 -4.40 23.24
CA LYS A 175 -13.64 -5.42 23.63
C LYS A 175 -14.98 -5.26 22.90
N PHE A 176 -15.43 -4.02 22.74
CA PHE A 176 -16.67 -3.75 22.01
C PHE A 176 -16.59 -4.22 20.55
N ILE A 177 -15.45 -4.01 19.88
CA ILE A 177 -15.25 -4.47 18.50
C ILE A 177 -15.13 -6.00 18.46
N GLU A 178 -14.46 -6.61 19.44
CA GLU A 178 -14.39 -8.07 19.57
C GLU A 178 -15.77 -8.69 19.81
N ASP A 179 -16.61 -8.07 20.64
CA ASP A 179 -17.99 -8.49 20.85
C ASP A 179 -18.84 -8.39 19.56
N LEU A 180 -18.60 -7.37 18.73
CA LEU A 180 -19.22 -7.30 17.39
C LEU A 180 -18.75 -8.46 16.49
N ARG A 181 -17.46 -8.77 16.48
CA ARG A 181 -16.90 -9.91 15.72
C ARG A 181 -17.49 -11.24 16.17
N ALA A 182 -17.69 -11.41 17.48
CA ALA A 182 -18.25 -12.63 18.06
C ALA A 182 -19.70 -12.94 17.60
N ARG A 183 -20.39 -11.96 16.99
CA ARG A 183 -21.72 -12.18 16.37
C ARG A 183 -21.67 -13.02 15.09
N GLY A 184 -20.48 -13.32 14.56
CA GLY A 184 -20.29 -14.20 13.40
C GLY A 184 -20.40 -13.51 12.04
N HIS A 185 -20.57 -12.18 11.99
CA HIS A 185 -20.50 -11.38 10.78
C HIS A 185 -19.16 -10.65 10.67
N LEU A 186 -18.75 -10.31 9.45
CA LEU A 186 -17.61 -9.45 9.21
C LEU A 186 -17.88 -8.07 9.84
N VAL A 187 -16.97 -7.54 10.64
CA VAL A 187 -17.11 -6.18 11.15
C VAL A 187 -16.62 -5.20 10.09
N ALA A 188 -17.46 -4.22 9.73
CA ALA A 188 -17.05 -3.13 8.85
C ALA A 188 -16.80 -1.85 9.66
N TYR A 189 -15.70 -1.18 9.35
CA TYR A 189 -15.49 0.20 9.80
C TYR A 189 -16.38 1.13 8.98
N VAL A 190 -17.23 1.93 9.64
CA VAL A 190 -18.21 2.81 8.97
C VAL A 190 -18.06 4.22 9.51
N GLY A 191 -17.79 5.22 8.66
CA GLY A 191 -17.58 6.60 9.10
C GLY A 191 -18.08 7.64 8.10
N ASP A 192 -18.31 8.88 8.58
CA ASP A 192 -18.75 9.96 7.70
C ASP A 192 -17.58 10.44 6.81
N VAL A 193 -16.45 10.77 7.42
CA VAL A 193 -15.18 11.08 6.70
C VAL A 193 -14.07 10.25 7.33
N VAL A 194 -13.44 9.39 6.54
CA VAL A 194 -12.49 8.40 7.05
C VAL A 194 -11.09 8.61 6.53
N GLY A 195 -10.09 8.56 7.42
CA GLY A 195 -8.69 8.41 7.08
C GLY A 195 -7.98 9.66 6.57
N THR A 196 -8.45 10.86 6.96
CA THR A 196 -7.71 12.10 6.74
C THR A 196 -6.41 12.10 7.55
N GLY A 197 -5.41 12.89 7.15
CA GLY A 197 -4.12 12.96 7.85
C GLY A 197 -3.00 12.17 7.18
N SER A 198 -1.90 11.90 7.90
CA SER A 198 -0.65 11.42 7.29
C SER A 198 -0.23 9.99 7.64
N SER A 199 -0.62 9.46 8.80
CA SER A 199 -0.19 8.13 9.30
C SER A 199 -1.01 6.96 8.71
N ARG A 200 -1.24 6.95 7.42
CA ARG A 200 -2.24 6.12 6.73
C ARG A 200 -2.01 4.62 6.82
N LYS A 201 -0.78 4.15 6.63
CA LYS A 201 -0.49 2.70 6.67
C LYS A 201 -0.74 2.11 8.05
N SER A 202 -0.26 2.78 9.11
CA SER A 202 -0.50 2.31 10.47
C SER A 202 -1.98 2.43 10.87
N ALA A 203 -2.68 3.48 10.41
CA ALA A 203 -4.11 3.62 10.61
C ALA A 203 -4.89 2.50 9.91
N THR A 204 -4.55 2.17 8.65
CA THR A 204 -5.12 1.02 7.93
C THR A 204 -4.85 -0.28 8.69
N ASN A 205 -3.61 -0.52 9.11
CA ASN A 205 -3.28 -1.72 9.87
C ASN A 205 -4.10 -1.84 11.17
N SER A 206 -4.30 -0.72 11.89
CA SER A 206 -5.14 -0.71 13.10
C SER A 206 -6.60 -1.06 12.80
N VAL A 207 -7.17 -0.48 11.74
CA VAL A 207 -8.55 -0.81 11.32
C VAL A 207 -8.64 -2.28 10.91
N LEU A 208 -7.72 -2.76 10.09
CA LEU A 208 -7.74 -4.14 9.59
C LEU A 208 -7.43 -5.17 10.68
N TRP A 209 -6.72 -4.79 11.75
CA TRP A 209 -6.56 -5.68 12.90
C TRP A 209 -7.91 -6.10 13.51
N PHE A 210 -8.88 -5.20 13.48
CA PHE A 210 -10.22 -5.49 14.00
C PHE A 210 -11.23 -5.94 12.93
N THR A 211 -11.09 -5.49 11.70
CA THR A 211 -12.07 -5.73 10.64
C THR A 211 -11.62 -6.73 9.58
N GLY A 212 -10.33 -7.02 9.50
CA GLY A 212 -9.75 -7.93 8.51
C GLY A 212 -9.74 -9.40 8.94
N GLU A 213 -9.25 -10.22 8.03
CA GLU A 213 -9.10 -11.65 8.16
C GLU A 213 -7.66 -12.05 8.49
N ASP A 214 -7.50 -13.18 9.15
CA ASP A 214 -6.18 -13.71 9.48
C ASP A 214 -5.46 -14.18 8.22
N ILE A 215 -4.17 -13.86 8.12
CA ILE A 215 -3.30 -14.39 7.07
C ILE A 215 -2.73 -15.72 7.57
N PRO A 216 -2.90 -16.83 6.82
CA PRO A 216 -2.35 -18.11 7.23
C PRO A 216 -0.86 -18.02 7.57
N PHE A 217 -0.47 -18.55 8.73
CA PHE A 217 0.88 -18.53 9.27
C PHE A 217 1.45 -17.14 9.64
N VAL A 218 0.64 -16.06 9.63
CA VAL A 218 1.06 -14.70 9.94
C VAL A 218 0.19 -14.16 11.09
N PRO A 219 0.58 -14.36 12.37
CA PRO A 219 -0.29 -14.08 13.51
C PRO A 219 -0.40 -12.59 13.88
N ASN A 220 0.43 -11.73 13.31
CA ASN A 220 0.56 -10.32 13.71
C ASN A 220 0.16 -9.32 12.61
N LYS A 221 -0.50 -9.78 11.55
CA LYS A 221 -1.02 -8.94 10.47
C LYS A 221 -2.31 -9.54 9.92
N ARG A 222 -3.23 -8.70 9.53
CA ARG A 222 -4.48 -9.08 8.86
C ARG A 222 -4.62 -8.38 7.53
N PHE A 223 -5.42 -8.93 6.64
CA PHE A 223 -5.71 -8.38 5.32
C PHE A 223 -7.23 -8.36 5.06
N GLY A 224 -7.65 -7.79 3.95
CA GLY A 224 -9.07 -7.76 3.58
C GLY A 224 -9.88 -6.78 4.43
N GLY A 225 -11.12 -7.16 4.76
CA GLY A 225 -12.03 -6.32 5.53
C GLY A 225 -12.81 -5.31 4.68
N VAL A 226 -13.77 -4.66 5.31
CA VAL A 226 -14.67 -3.68 4.67
C VAL A 226 -14.57 -2.34 5.39
N CYS A 227 -14.41 -1.27 4.61
CA CYS A 227 -14.44 0.10 5.10
C CYS A 227 -15.47 0.90 4.30
N LEU A 228 -16.50 1.43 4.98
CA LEU A 228 -17.55 2.24 4.38
C LEU A 228 -17.42 3.70 4.84
N GLY A 229 -17.62 4.63 3.93
CA GLY A 229 -17.60 6.05 4.27
C GLY A 229 -18.42 6.92 3.33
N ASN A 230 -19.04 8.01 3.86
CA ASN A 230 -19.54 9.03 2.93
C ASN A 230 -18.39 9.55 2.08
N LYS A 231 -17.22 9.71 2.74
CA LYS A 231 -15.95 10.00 2.10
C LYS A 231 -14.81 9.23 2.75
N ILE A 232 -13.94 8.69 1.91
CA ILE A 232 -12.69 8.06 2.35
C ILE A 232 -11.55 8.88 1.73
N ALA A 233 -10.62 9.36 2.57
CA ALA A 233 -9.49 10.14 2.09
C ALA A 233 -8.71 9.35 1.02
N PRO A 234 -8.38 9.93 -0.15
CA PRO A 234 -7.88 9.17 -1.29
C PRO A 234 -6.66 8.29 -1.00
N ILE A 235 -5.71 8.80 -0.20
CA ILE A 235 -4.51 8.02 0.12
C ILE A 235 -4.84 6.91 1.14
N PHE A 236 -5.81 7.12 2.04
CA PHE A 236 -6.28 6.07 2.95
C PHE A 236 -7.03 4.99 2.15
N TYR A 237 -7.88 5.40 1.21
CA TYR A 237 -8.58 4.51 0.27
C TYR A 237 -7.57 3.60 -0.46
N ASN A 238 -6.56 4.20 -1.09
CA ASN A 238 -5.52 3.46 -1.81
C ASN A 238 -4.72 2.52 -0.88
N THR A 239 -4.51 2.91 0.39
CA THR A 239 -3.81 2.05 1.35
C THR A 239 -4.67 0.86 1.78
N MET A 240 -6.00 1.02 1.81
CA MET A 240 -6.93 -0.10 1.98
C MET A 240 -6.88 -1.07 0.79
N GLU A 241 -6.86 -0.57 -0.45
CA GLU A 241 -6.67 -1.37 -1.67
C GLU A 241 -5.33 -2.15 -1.62
N ASP A 242 -4.24 -1.49 -1.19
CA ASP A 242 -2.94 -2.15 -1.02
C ASP A 242 -2.99 -3.33 -0.04
N ALA A 243 -3.87 -3.29 0.93
CA ALA A 243 -4.06 -4.32 1.94
C ALA A 243 -5.17 -5.34 1.59
N GLY A 244 -5.72 -5.28 0.38
CA GLY A 244 -6.79 -6.18 -0.09
C GLY A 244 -8.14 -5.96 0.59
N ALA A 245 -8.34 -4.82 1.23
CA ALA A 245 -9.62 -4.44 1.79
C ALA A 245 -10.58 -3.93 0.71
N LEU A 246 -11.86 -3.89 1.03
CA LEU A 246 -12.93 -3.37 0.18
C LEU A 246 -13.40 -2.00 0.71
N PRO A 247 -12.77 -0.88 0.31
CA PRO A 247 -13.23 0.45 0.63
C PRO A 247 -14.36 0.87 -0.31
N ILE A 248 -15.48 1.33 0.25
CA ILE A 248 -16.67 1.76 -0.51
C ILE A 248 -17.11 3.14 -0.02
N GLU A 249 -17.25 4.09 -0.94
CA GLU A 249 -17.89 5.38 -0.67
C GLU A 249 -19.39 5.29 -0.95
N LEU A 250 -20.21 5.51 0.09
CA LEU A 250 -21.67 5.51 0.02
C LEU A 250 -22.26 6.35 1.15
N ASP A 251 -23.53 6.69 1.05
CA ASP A 251 -24.23 7.36 2.16
C ASP A 251 -24.38 6.39 3.35
N VAL A 252 -23.74 6.73 4.47
CA VAL A 252 -23.76 5.94 5.71
C VAL A 252 -24.73 6.53 6.77
N SER A 253 -25.55 7.53 6.43
CA SER A 253 -26.41 8.26 7.36
C SER A 253 -27.48 7.36 8.01
N GLN A 254 -27.92 6.32 7.30
CA GLN A 254 -28.92 5.35 7.81
C GLN A 254 -28.30 4.13 8.50
N MET A 255 -26.99 4.09 8.66
CA MET A 255 -26.27 3.00 9.31
C MET A 255 -25.93 3.39 10.74
N ASN A 256 -26.38 2.60 11.71
CA ASN A 256 -26.11 2.82 13.13
C ASN A 256 -25.14 1.77 13.68
N MET A 257 -24.54 2.08 14.84
CA MET A 257 -23.66 1.17 15.55
C MET A 257 -24.36 -0.16 15.82
N GLY A 258 -23.71 -1.26 15.41
CA GLY A 258 -24.22 -2.62 15.62
C GLY A 258 -25.29 -3.09 14.64
N ASP A 259 -25.67 -2.27 13.66
CA ASP A 259 -26.56 -2.71 12.57
C ASP A 259 -25.94 -3.87 11.78
N VAL A 260 -26.81 -4.72 11.25
CA VAL A 260 -26.41 -5.76 10.29
C VAL A 260 -26.84 -5.32 8.91
N ILE A 261 -25.86 -5.20 8.00
CA ILE A 261 -26.05 -4.72 6.63
C ILE A 261 -25.62 -5.81 5.65
N GLU A 262 -26.42 -6.03 4.63
CA GLU A 262 -26.05 -6.83 3.47
C GLU A 262 -25.49 -5.91 2.38
N LEU A 263 -24.23 -6.11 2.01
CA LEU A 263 -23.60 -5.44 0.88
C LEU A 263 -23.68 -6.33 -0.35
N ARG A 264 -24.08 -5.75 -1.48
CA ARG A 264 -24.05 -6.37 -2.81
C ARG A 264 -23.07 -5.63 -3.71
N PRO A 265 -21.78 -5.97 -3.65
CA PRO A 265 -20.74 -5.16 -4.28
C PRO A 265 -20.92 -4.98 -5.79
N TYR A 266 -21.36 -6.02 -6.50
CA TYR A 266 -21.56 -5.98 -7.97
C TYR A 266 -22.85 -5.26 -8.38
N GLU A 267 -23.84 -5.16 -7.48
CA GLU A 267 -25.07 -4.41 -7.72
C GLU A 267 -24.97 -2.95 -7.25
N GLY A 268 -23.92 -2.63 -6.47
CA GLY A 268 -23.74 -1.31 -5.87
C GLY A 268 -24.80 -0.96 -4.82
N LYS A 269 -25.22 -1.93 -3.98
CA LYS A 269 -26.31 -1.76 -3.03
C LYS A 269 -25.91 -2.17 -1.62
N ALA A 270 -26.43 -1.42 -0.64
CA ALA A 270 -26.40 -1.78 0.77
C ALA A 270 -27.85 -1.92 1.27
N LEU A 271 -28.17 -3.05 1.92
CA LEU A 271 -29.51 -3.36 2.39
C LEU A 271 -29.50 -3.60 3.91
N LYS A 272 -30.54 -3.13 4.58
CA LYS A 272 -30.86 -3.43 5.98
C LYS A 272 -32.27 -4.06 6.03
N ASP A 273 -32.39 -5.25 6.62
CA ASP A 273 -33.64 -5.99 6.67
C ASP A 273 -34.33 -6.13 5.31
N GLY A 274 -33.52 -6.36 4.26
CA GLY A 274 -33.98 -6.51 2.86
C GLY A 274 -34.35 -5.19 2.16
N LYS A 275 -34.28 -4.03 2.82
CA LYS A 275 -34.54 -2.72 2.24
C LYS A 275 -33.25 -2.01 1.88
N GLU A 276 -33.19 -1.41 0.71
CA GLU A 276 -32.05 -0.60 0.27
C GLU A 276 -31.91 0.65 1.16
N VAL A 277 -30.77 0.80 1.82
CA VAL A 277 -30.44 1.96 2.68
C VAL A 277 -29.40 2.87 2.03
N ALA A 278 -28.63 2.37 1.06
CA ALA A 278 -27.71 3.15 0.26
C ALA A 278 -27.39 2.45 -1.05
N SER A 279 -27.02 3.24 -2.06
CA SER A 279 -26.42 2.76 -3.31
C SER A 279 -25.01 3.34 -3.48
N PHE A 280 -24.17 2.66 -4.27
CA PHE A 280 -22.81 3.09 -4.53
C PHE A 280 -22.30 2.60 -5.89
N THR A 281 -21.20 3.18 -6.34
CA THR A 281 -20.44 2.69 -7.47
C THR A 281 -18.98 2.57 -7.05
N VAL A 282 -18.38 1.42 -7.25
CA VAL A 282 -16.94 1.24 -7.01
C VAL A 282 -16.15 2.14 -7.98
N LYS A 283 -14.99 2.65 -7.54
CA LYS A 283 -14.17 3.53 -8.38
C LYS A 283 -13.67 2.83 -9.63
N SER A 284 -13.39 1.54 -9.54
CA SER A 284 -12.96 0.68 -10.63
C SER A 284 -13.29 -0.76 -10.32
N ASP A 285 -13.71 -1.54 -11.31
CA ASP A 285 -13.92 -2.99 -11.16
C ASP A 285 -12.61 -3.75 -10.87
N VAL A 286 -11.46 -3.14 -11.10
CA VAL A 286 -10.15 -3.70 -10.74
C VAL A 286 -10.03 -3.92 -9.24
N LEU A 287 -10.75 -3.13 -8.41
CA LEU A 287 -10.83 -3.33 -6.97
C LEU A 287 -11.22 -4.77 -6.57
N PHE A 288 -12.10 -5.40 -7.33
CA PHE A 288 -12.48 -6.81 -7.07
C PHE A 288 -11.32 -7.78 -7.31
N ASP A 289 -10.47 -7.49 -8.28
CA ASP A 289 -9.26 -8.27 -8.52
C ASP A 289 -8.21 -8.01 -7.44
N GLU A 290 -8.10 -6.78 -6.96
CA GLU A 290 -7.20 -6.41 -5.85
C GLU A 290 -7.57 -7.14 -4.56
N VAL A 291 -8.86 -7.13 -4.21
CA VAL A 291 -9.37 -7.90 -3.06
C VAL A 291 -9.08 -9.39 -3.23
N ARG A 292 -9.38 -9.96 -4.40
CA ARG A 292 -9.11 -11.38 -4.71
C ARG A 292 -7.62 -11.72 -4.63
N ALA A 293 -6.75 -10.86 -5.12
CA ALA A 293 -5.31 -11.04 -5.08
C ALA A 293 -4.70 -10.89 -3.67
N GLY A 294 -5.44 -10.31 -2.73
CA GLY A 294 -4.97 -9.97 -1.38
C GLY A 294 -4.27 -8.61 -1.31
N GLY A 295 -4.50 -7.75 -2.31
CA GLY A 295 -4.03 -6.39 -2.40
C GLY A 295 -3.55 -6.00 -3.80
N ARG A 296 -3.43 -4.69 -4.01
CA ARG A 296 -2.98 -4.12 -5.29
C ARG A 296 -1.56 -4.57 -5.66
N ILE A 297 -0.63 -4.56 -4.71
CA ILE A 297 0.77 -4.96 -4.96
C ILE A 297 0.85 -6.44 -5.40
N PRO A 298 0.26 -7.42 -4.69
CA PRO A 298 0.18 -8.79 -5.16
C PRO A 298 -0.45 -8.94 -6.56
N LEU A 299 -1.50 -8.17 -6.86
CA LEU A 299 -2.12 -8.19 -8.18
C LEU A 299 -1.16 -7.75 -9.28
N ILE A 300 -0.41 -6.66 -9.07
CA ILE A 300 0.54 -6.13 -10.05
C ILE A 300 1.68 -7.13 -10.28
N ILE A 301 2.27 -7.66 -9.20
CA ILE A 301 3.35 -8.64 -9.29
C ILE A 301 2.86 -9.89 -10.02
N GLY A 302 1.70 -10.41 -9.63
CA GLY A 302 1.14 -11.62 -10.23
C GLY A 302 0.77 -11.44 -11.70
N ARG A 303 0.22 -10.30 -12.10
CA ARG A 303 -0.01 -9.96 -13.53
C ARG A 303 1.29 -9.97 -14.33
N GLY A 304 2.34 -9.35 -13.77
CA GLY A 304 3.67 -9.34 -14.39
C GLY A 304 4.25 -10.73 -14.53
N LEU A 305 4.12 -11.56 -13.50
CA LEU A 305 4.55 -12.97 -13.52
C LEU A 305 3.78 -13.78 -14.58
N THR A 306 2.46 -13.63 -14.61
CA THR A 306 1.61 -14.30 -15.63
C THR A 306 1.99 -13.85 -17.05
N ALA A 307 2.23 -12.55 -17.26
CA ALA A 307 2.65 -12.03 -18.56
C ALA A 307 4.00 -12.63 -19.01
N LYS A 308 5.00 -12.64 -18.13
CA LYS A 308 6.33 -13.27 -18.40
C LYS A 308 6.21 -14.76 -18.70
N ALA A 309 5.40 -15.48 -17.94
CA ALA A 309 5.20 -16.92 -18.15
C ALA A 309 4.51 -17.21 -19.48
N ARG A 310 3.49 -16.44 -19.87
CA ARG A 310 2.81 -16.56 -21.16
C ARG A 310 3.73 -16.23 -22.33
N GLU A 311 4.53 -15.16 -22.21
CA GLU A 311 5.55 -14.81 -23.20
C GLU A 311 6.57 -15.96 -23.38
N ALA A 312 7.07 -16.52 -22.29
CA ALA A 312 8.01 -17.63 -22.31
C ALA A 312 7.45 -18.89 -22.97
N LEU A 313 6.13 -19.09 -22.93
CA LEU A 313 5.42 -20.21 -23.57
C LEU A 313 4.88 -19.86 -24.97
N GLY A 314 5.10 -18.63 -25.47
CA GLY A 314 4.55 -18.19 -26.76
C GLY A 314 3.02 -18.05 -26.76
N LEU A 315 2.39 -17.84 -25.60
CA LEU A 315 0.96 -17.69 -25.45
C LEU A 315 0.51 -16.22 -25.61
N PRO A 316 -0.70 -15.95 -26.09
CA PRO A 316 -1.23 -14.59 -26.18
C PRO A 316 -1.39 -13.98 -24.77
N ALA A 317 -1.53 -12.65 -24.70
CA ALA A 317 -1.79 -11.94 -23.46
C ALA A 317 -3.00 -12.52 -22.70
N SER A 318 -2.94 -12.50 -21.36
CA SER A 318 -4.03 -13.01 -20.54
C SER A 318 -5.23 -12.08 -20.56
N THR A 319 -6.42 -12.64 -20.64
CA THR A 319 -7.72 -11.94 -20.51
C THR A 319 -8.36 -12.14 -19.14
N LEU A 320 -7.63 -12.76 -18.21
CA LEU A 320 -8.13 -13.18 -16.90
C LEU A 320 -8.44 -11.99 -15.98
N PHE A 321 -7.65 -10.92 -16.09
CA PHE A 321 -7.70 -9.80 -15.16
C PHE A 321 -8.59 -8.67 -15.70
N ARG A 322 -9.34 -8.03 -14.80
CA ARG A 322 -10.02 -6.78 -15.10
C ARG A 322 -9.01 -5.69 -15.41
N LEU A 323 -9.28 -4.89 -16.42
CA LEU A 323 -8.43 -3.75 -16.78
C LEU A 323 -9.13 -2.46 -16.41
N PRO A 324 -8.38 -1.43 -15.97
CA PRO A 324 -8.96 -0.12 -15.75
C PRO A 324 -9.58 0.43 -17.03
N ALA A 325 -10.67 1.16 -16.91
CA ALA A 325 -11.25 1.87 -18.04
C ALA A 325 -10.26 2.93 -18.55
N VAL A 326 -10.02 2.95 -19.85
CA VAL A 326 -9.19 3.98 -20.48
C VAL A 326 -10.06 5.20 -20.75
N PRO A 327 -9.78 6.38 -20.16
CA PRO A 327 -10.54 7.59 -20.43
C PRO A 327 -10.48 7.99 -21.89
N LYS A 328 -11.60 8.44 -22.45
CA LYS A 328 -11.64 8.95 -23.81
C LYS A 328 -10.86 10.26 -23.90
N GLY A 329 -9.98 10.38 -24.88
CA GLY A 329 -9.27 11.63 -25.16
C GLY A 329 -10.26 12.76 -25.51
N HIS A 330 -9.97 13.97 -25.05
CA HIS A 330 -10.81 15.15 -25.30
C HIS A 330 -10.33 16.00 -26.49
N GLY A 331 -9.38 15.51 -27.30
CA GLY A 331 -8.82 16.21 -28.46
C GLY A 331 -8.01 17.48 -28.14
N LYS A 332 -7.82 17.82 -26.84
CA LYS A 332 -6.98 18.93 -26.36
C LYS A 332 -5.58 18.41 -26.03
N GLY A 333 -4.61 19.32 -26.01
CA GLY A 333 -3.25 18.98 -25.57
C GLY A 333 -3.18 18.56 -24.10
N PHE A 334 -2.05 18.02 -23.70
CA PHE A 334 -1.79 17.58 -22.33
C PHE A 334 -1.22 18.70 -21.47
N THR A 335 -1.56 18.70 -20.18
CA THR A 335 -0.90 19.56 -19.19
C THR A 335 0.55 19.14 -18.99
N LEU A 336 1.38 20.03 -18.44
CA LEU A 336 2.78 19.69 -18.17
C LEU A 336 2.91 18.49 -17.20
N ALA A 337 2.06 18.42 -16.18
CA ALA A 337 2.03 17.27 -15.27
C ALA A 337 1.72 15.95 -15.98
N GLN A 338 0.72 15.96 -16.87
CA GLN A 338 0.37 14.78 -17.67
C GLN A 338 1.54 14.35 -18.56
N LYS A 339 2.26 15.31 -19.16
CA LYS A 339 3.46 15.02 -19.97
C LYS A 339 4.63 14.50 -19.13
N MET A 340 4.85 15.05 -17.94
CA MET A 340 5.90 14.57 -17.03
C MET A 340 5.65 13.12 -16.62
N VAL A 341 4.41 12.80 -16.24
CA VAL A 341 4.01 11.41 -15.93
C VAL A 341 4.09 10.55 -17.19
N GLY A 342 3.65 11.05 -18.36
CA GLY A 342 3.77 10.33 -19.62
C GLY A 342 5.22 9.94 -19.94
N ARG A 343 6.16 10.88 -19.78
CA ARG A 343 7.59 10.61 -19.96
C ARG A 343 8.09 9.57 -18.96
N ALA A 344 7.67 9.66 -17.69
CA ALA A 344 8.03 8.67 -16.68
C ALA A 344 7.44 7.28 -16.97
N CYS A 345 6.35 7.20 -17.73
CA CYS A 345 5.76 5.96 -18.24
C CYS A 345 6.38 5.50 -19.59
N GLY A 346 7.39 6.19 -20.10
CA GLY A 346 8.01 5.84 -21.38
C GLY A 346 7.20 6.23 -22.63
N LEU A 347 6.20 7.10 -22.50
CA LEU A 347 5.44 7.59 -23.65
C LEU A 347 6.31 8.52 -24.54
N PRO A 348 6.01 8.62 -25.85
CA PRO A 348 6.70 9.53 -26.75
C PRO A 348 6.66 10.99 -26.26
N GLU A 349 7.65 11.78 -26.67
CA GLU A 349 7.75 13.19 -26.29
C GLU A 349 6.45 13.97 -26.64
N GLY A 350 6.00 14.78 -25.69
CA GLY A 350 4.76 15.55 -25.84
C GLY A 350 3.48 14.78 -25.54
N GLN A 351 3.52 13.48 -25.45
CA GLN A 351 2.40 12.65 -24.99
C GLN A 351 2.25 12.73 -23.48
N GLY A 352 1.02 12.59 -23.00
CA GLY A 352 0.71 12.65 -21.57
C GLY A 352 -0.31 11.59 -21.16
N VAL A 353 -0.39 11.34 -19.87
CA VAL A 353 -1.40 10.45 -19.28
C VAL A 353 -2.64 11.25 -18.92
N LEU A 354 -3.81 10.82 -19.38
CA LEU A 354 -5.09 11.48 -19.09
C LEU A 354 -5.52 11.20 -17.62
N PRO A 355 -6.25 12.14 -16.98
CA PRO A 355 -6.82 11.89 -15.65
C PRO A 355 -7.69 10.64 -15.62
N GLY A 356 -7.60 9.86 -14.55
CA GLY A 356 -8.31 8.59 -14.39
C GLY A 356 -7.68 7.41 -15.13
N THR A 357 -6.57 7.60 -15.85
CA THR A 357 -5.83 6.51 -16.48
C THR A 357 -4.91 5.86 -15.44
N TYR A 358 -5.00 4.55 -15.28
CA TYR A 358 -3.99 3.78 -14.55
C TYR A 358 -2.64 3.83 -15.28
N CYS A 359 -1.57 4.08 -14.55
CA CYS A 359 -0.22 4.12 -15.09
C CYS A 359 0.83 3.75 -14.03
N GLU A 360 2.01 3.38 -14.49
CA GLU A 360 3.15 2.99 -13.66
C GLU A 360 4.38 3.86 -13.99
N PRO A 361 4.39 5.14 -13.59
CA PRO A 361 5.53 6.01 -13.86
C PRO A 361 6.77 5.57 -13.09
N ARG A 362 7.93 5.73 -13.72
CA ARG A 362 9.24 5.54 -13.09
C ARG A 362 9.41 6.52 -11.94
N MET A 363 9.85 6.02 -10.80
CA MET A 363 10.19 6.77 -9.61
C MET A 363 11.68 7.11 -9.60
N THR A 364 12.01 8.36 -9.90
CA THR A 364 13.40 8.84 -9.85
C THR A 364 13.85 9.05 -8.40
N SER A 365 12.97 9.53 -7.54
CA SER A 365 13.28 9.81 -6.14
C SER A 365 12.23 9.22 -5.21
N VAL A 366 12.69 8.53 -4.17
CA VAL A 366 11.85 7.90 -3.14
C VAL A 366 12.31 8.34 -1.76
N GLY A 367 11.41 8.97 -0.99
CA GLY A 367 11.69 9.45 0.35
C GLY A 367 11.05 8.59 1.43
N SER A 368 11.84 8.18 2.41
CA SER A 368 11.35 7.53 3.63
C SER A 368 11.81 8.31 4.86
N GLN A 369 11.03 8.30 5.92
CA GLN A 369 11.36 9.01 7.16
C GLN A 369 11.12 8.10 8.37
N ASP A 370 11.67 8.47 9.51
CA ASP A 370 11.76 7.64 10.70
C ASP A 370 10.41 7.11 11.24
N THR A 371 9.33 7.86 11.12
CA THR A 371 8.01 7.38 11.60
C THR A 371 7.35 6.37 10.65
N THR A 372 7.87 6.19 9.43
CA THR A 372 7.42 5.21 8.45
C THR A 372 8.52 4.23 8.02
N GLY A 373 9.78 4.56 8.28
CA GLY A 373 10.95 3.79 7.88
C GLY A 373 10.96 2.34 8.33
N PRO A 374 10.63 2.02 9.58
CA PRO A 374 10.52 0.62 10.01
C PRO A 374 9.48 -0.17 9.22
N MET A 375 8.30 0.42 8.94
CA MET A 375 7.27 -0.22 8.12
C MET A 375 7.74 -0.37 6.67
N THR A 376 8.39 0.64 6.10
CA THR A 376 8.97 0.57 4.74
C THR A 376 10.04 -0.52 4.66
N ARG A 377 10.91 -0.64 5.67
CA ARG A 377 11.89 -1.73 5.81
C ARG A 377 11.21 -3.10 5.77
N ASP A 378 10.15 -3.26 6.55
CA ASP A 378 9.44 -4.53 6.68
C ASP A 378 8.76 -4.90 5.35
N GLU A 379 8.12 -3.95 4.68
CA GLU A 379 7.57 -4.14 3.34
C GLU A 379 8.66 -4.47 2.29
N LEU A 380 9.84 -3.83 2.37
CA LEU A 380 10.98 -4.15 1.49
C LEU A 380 11.50 -5.57 1.71
N LYS A 381 11.51 -6.05 2.96
CA LYS A 381 11.86 -7.44 3.26
C LYS A 381 10.79 -8.40 2.74
N ASP A 382 9.51 -8.09 2.90
CA ASP A 382 8.40 -8.89 2.38
C ASP A 382 8.42 -8.99 0.84
N LEU A 383 8.89 -7.93 0.17
CA LEU A 383 9.13 -7.90 -1.28
C LEU A 383 10.45 -8.58 -1.70
N ALA A 384 11.20 -9.17 -0.78
CA ALA A 384 12.52 -9.75 -1.04
C ALA A 384 13.50 -8.79 -1.73
N CYS A 385 13.40 -7.48 -1.44
CA CYS A 385 14.22 -6.45 -2.07
C CYS A 385 15.68 -6.54 -1.59
N LEU A 386 16.60 -6.85 -2.50
CA LEU A 386 18.05 -6.91 -2.26
C LEU A 386 18.78 -5.63 -2.69
N GLY A 387 18.19 -4.86 -3.59
CA GLY A 387 18.73 -3.60 -4.10
C GLY A 387 17.61 -2.69 -4.60
N PHE A 388 17.83 -1.37 -4.58
CA PHE A 388 16.85 -0.41 -5.07
C PHE A 388 16.98 -0.21 -6.58
N SER A 389 15.83 -0.16 -7.26
CA SER A 389 15.73 0.17 -8.68
C SER A 389 15.41 1.64 -8.93
N ALA A 390 14.91 2.37 -7.94
CA ALA A 390 14.76 3.82 -8.02
C ALA A 390 16.14 4.51 -7.96
N ASP A 391 16.33 5.59 -8.72
CA ASP A 391 17.65 6.24 -8.86
C ASP A 391 18.14 6.86 -7.53
N LEU A 392 17.23 7.37 -6.70
CA LEU A 392 17.53 7.92 -5.37
C LEU A 392 16.51 7.41 -4.36
N VAL A 393 16.95 6.59 -3.43
CA VAL A 393 16.17 6.23 -2.23
C VAL A 393 16.82 6.86 -1.01
N MET A 394 16.07 7.71 -0.28
CA MET A 394 16.60 8.44 0.86
C MET A 394 15.79 8.17 2.12
N GLN A 395 16.48 7.86 3.22
CA GLN A 395 15.93 7.72 4.57
C GLN A 395 16.39 8.86 5.46
N SER A 396 15.47 9.46 6.22
CA SER A 396 15.79 10.47 7.22
C SER A 396 15.29 10.11 8.61
N PHE A 397 15.76 10.86 9.61
CA PHE A 397 15.39 10.70 11.03
C PHE A 397 14.95 12.04 11.63
N CYS A 398 14.07 12.74 10.92
CA CYS A 398 13.70 14.12 11.24
C CYS A 398 12.62 14.28 12.31
N HIS A 399 11.90 13.21 12.70
CA HIS A 399 10.83 13.29 13.70
C HIS A 399 11.26 12.78 15.08
N THR A 400 12.26 11.89 15.13
CA THR A 400 12.69 11.23 16.38
C THR A 400 14.08 11.68 16.85
N ALA A 401 14.72 12.62 16.14
CA ALA A 401 16.10 13.02 16.43
C ALA A 401 16.25 13.78 17.76
N ALA A 402 15.27 14.67 18.08
CA ALA A 402 15.40 15.57 19.23
C ALA A 402 15.16 14.88 20.59
N TYR A 403 14.19 13.98 20.65
CA TYR A 403 13.79 13.29 21.89
C TYR A 403 13.54 11.80 21.63
N PRO A 404 14.60 11.04 21.27
CA PRO A 404 14.44 9.63 20.90
C PRO A 404 14.10 8.77 22.12
N LYS A 405 13.15 7.85 21.92
CA LYS A 405 12.91 6.72 22.84
C LYS A 405 13.93 5.62 22.59
N ALA A 406 14.04 4.63 23.46
CA ALA A 406 14.97 3.51 23.29
C ALA A 406 14.76 2.78 21.94
N VAL A 407 13.51 2.61 21.51
CA VAL A 407 13.16 2.01 20.21
C VAL A 407 13.65 2.86 19.04
N ASP A 408 13.59 4.20 19.15
CA ASP A 408 14.09 5.12 18.13
C ASP A 408 15.61 5.04 18.03
N VAL A 409 16.31 4.95 19.17
CA VAL A 409 17.78 4.78 19.18
C VAL A 409 18.20 3.47 18.51
N LYS A 410 17.45 2.38 18.74
CA LYS A 410 17.68 1.11 18.01
C LYS A 410 17.50 1.31 16.50
N MET A 411 16.39 1.90 16.08
CA MET A 411 16.11 2.21 14.68
C MET A 411 17.20 3.11 14.04
N HIS A 412 17.66 4.14 14.75
CA HIS A 412 18.74 5.03 14.29
C HIS A 412 20.06 4.30 14.02
N ARG A 413 20.29 3.15 14.67
CA ARG A 413 21.48 2.31 14.46
C ARG A 413 21.30 1.30 13.32
N GLU A 414 20.14 0.70 13.21
CA GLU A 414 19.89 -0.45 12.30
C GLU A 414 19.44 -0.02 10.90
N LEU A 415 18.53 0.95 10.81
CA LEU A 415 17.92 1.35 9.54
C LEU A 415 18.92 1.96 8.54
N PRO A 416 19.93 2.75 8.94
CA PRO A 416 20.92 3.27 7.99
C PRO A 416 21.65 2.18 7.22
N ALA A 417 22.14 1.16 7.91
CA ALA A 417 22.83 0.03 7.28
C ALA A 417 21.89 -0.74 6.33
N PHE A 418 20.62 -0.93 6.71
CA PHE A 418 19.63 -1.59 5.87
C PHE A 418 19.42 -0.84 4.54
N ILE A 419 19.32 0.49 4.59
CA ILE A 419 19.13 1.34 3.41
C ILE A 419 20.40 1.40 2.55
N SER A 420 21.55 1.64 3.18
CA SER A 420 22.83 1.79 2.45
C SER A 420 23.27 0.50 1.77
N ASN A 421 23.04 -0.65 2.39
CA ASN A 421 23.35 -1.98 1.80
C ASN A 421 22.50 -2.30 0.56
N ARG A 422 21.44 -1.51 0.30
CA ARG A 422 20.58 -1.62 -0.89
C ARG A 422 20.79 -0.51 -1.91
N GLY A 423 21.86 0.28 -1.73
CA GLY A 423 22.19 1.38 -2.64
C GLY A 423 21.47 2.70 -2.34
N GLY A 424 20.79 2.81 -1.20
CA GLY A 424 20.14 4.04 -0.76
C GLY A 424 21.02 4.94 0.09
N VAL A 425 20.54 6.14 0.38
CA VAL A 425 21.20 7.15 1.21
C VAL A 425 20.45 7.27 2.53
N ALA A 426 21.12 7.09 3.64
CA ALA A 426 20.57 7.34 4.97
C ALA A 426 21.21 8.59 5.59
N LEU A 427 20.36 9.56 5.96
CA LEU A 427 20.76 10.71 6.74
C LEU A 427 21.00 10.29 8.20
N ARG A 428 21.78 11.07 8.92
CA ARG A 428 21.94 10.87 10.37
C ARG A 428 20.83 11.58 11.15
N PRO A 429 20.48 11.13 12.35
CA PRO A 429 19.64 11.93 13.26
C PRO A 429 20.25 13.33 13.45
N GLY A 430 19.45 14.36 13.18
CA GLY A 430 19.89 15.75 13.24
C GLY A 430 20.39 16.37 11.94
N ASP A 431 20.59 15.62 10.86
CA ASP A 431 20.98 16.16 9.56
C ASP A 431 19.88 17.04 8.91
N GLY A 432 18.66 16.95 9.41
CA GLY A 432 17.55 17.79 8.99
C GLY A 432 16.35 17.04 8.40
N VAL A 433 15.41 17.84 7.87
CA VAL A 433 14.14 17.34 7.35
C VAL A 433 14.32 16.72 5.98
N ILE A 434 13.71 15.55 5.75
CA ILE A 434 13.77 14.81 4.47
C ILE A 434 13.42 15.70 3.26
N HIS A 435 12.41 16.56 3.39
CA HIS A 435 11.94 17.42 2.30
C HIS A 435 13.02 18.40 1.84
N SER A 436 13.80 18.96 2.77
CA SER A 436 14.89 19.89 2.45
C SER A 436 16.01 19.21 1.67
N TRP A 437 16.29 17.94 1.98
CA TRP A 437 17.31 17.17 1.29
C TRP A 437 16.84 16.69 -0.07
N LEU A 438 15.64 16.10 -0.16
CA LEU A 438 15.08 15.68 -1.45
C LEU A 438 14.99 16.86 -2.43
N ASN A 439 14.50 18.02 -1.98
CA ASN A 439 14.36 19.19 -2.84
C ASN A 439 15.69 19.75 -3.38
N ARG A 440 16.81 19.45 -2.72
CA ARG A 440 18.15 19.81 -3.21
C ARG A 440 18.72 18.81 -4.22
N LEU A 441 18.22 17.58 -4.21
CA LEU A 441 18.75 16.46 -5.03
C LEU A 441 17.83 16.09 -6.20
N LEU A 442 16.66 16.72 -6.29
CA LEU A 442 15.73 16.49 -7.38
C LEU A 442 16.31 16.93 -8.72
N LEU A 443 16.05 16.12 -9.73
CA LEU A 443 16.21 16.52 -11.12
C LEU A 443 14.90 17.15 -11.63
N PRO A 444 14.98 18.18 -12.50
CA PRO A 444 13.79 18.79 -13.11
C PRO A 444 12.95 17.76 -13.87
N ASP A 445 11.65 17.97 -13.87
CA ASP A 445 10.68 17.18 -14.65
C ASP A 445 10.68 15.69 -14.33
N THR A 446 11.11 15.30 -13.13
CA THR A 446 11.08 13.90 -12.67
C THR A 446 9.85 13.62 -11.81
N VAL A 447 9.53 12.33 -11.68
CA VAL A 447 8.44 11.83 -10.85
C VAL A 447 9.01 11.03 -9.68
N GLY A 448 8.42 11.17 -8.50
CA GLY A 448 8.83 10.41 -7.33
C GLY A 448 7.74 10.28 -6.29
N THR A 449 8.09 9.65 -5.17
CA THR A 449 7.18 9.37 -4.06
C THR A 449 7.84 9.55 -2.71
N GLY A 450 7.05 9.48 -1.65
CA GLY A 450 7.54 9.45 -0.28
C GLY A 450 6.47 9.11 0.73
N GLY A 451 6.92 8.57 1.86
CA GLY A 451 6.05 8.12 2.95
C GLY A 451 5.42 9.25 3.76
N ASP A 452 5.85 10.49 3.55
CA ASP A 452 5.28 11.66 4.21
C ASP A 452 4.32 12.40 3.28
N SER A 453 3.16 12.81 3.80
CA SER A 453 2.18 13.61 3.06
C SER A 453 2.72 14.97 2.60
N HIS A 454 3.79 15.47 3.23
CA HIS A 454 4.46 16.72 2.88
C HIS A 454 5.56 16.53 1.82
N THR A 455 5.76 15.33 1.29
CA THR A 455 6.67 15.10 0.15
C THR A 455 6.15 15.89 -1.06
N ARG A 456 6.86 16.95 -1.41
CA ARG A 456 6.51 17.87 -2.50
C ARG A 456 7.77 18.21 -3.29
N PHE A 457 7.69 18.08 -4.60
CA PHE A 457 8.80 18.31 -5.51
C PHE A 457 8.58 19.62 -6.27
N PRO A 458 9.32 20.69 -5.96
CA PRO A 458 9.06 22.01 -6.54
C PRO A 458 9.38 22.08 -8.04
N ILE A 459 10.28 21.25 -8.55
CA ILE A 459 10.68 21.20 -9.97
C ILE A 459 10.33 19.88 -10.65
N GLY A 460 9.60 19.01 -9.95
CA GLY A 460 9.14 17.69 -10.39
C GLY A 460 7.71 17.44 -9.96
N ILE A 461 7.31 16.17 -9.94
CA ILE A 461 6.03 15.72 -9.41
C ILE A 461 6.26 14.66 -8.34
N SER A 462 5.54 14.75 -7.22
CA SER A 462 5.53 13.72 -6.20
C SER A 462 4.12 13.22 -5.90
N PHE A 463 4.03 11.93 -5.70
CA PHE A 463 2.82 11.25 -5.29
C PHE A 463 3.05 10.60 -3.92
N PRO A 464 2.72 11.30 -2.80
CA PRO A 464 2.84 10.72 -1.48
C PRO A 464 2.01 9.44 -1.36
N ALA A 465 2.59 8.41 -0.75
CA ALA A 465 1.99 7.10 -0.66
C ALA A 465 2.18 6.46 0.72
N GLY A 466 1.49 5.37 0.99
CA GLY A 466 1.74 4.52 2.14
C GLY A 466 3.08 3.78 2.03
N SER A 467 3.60 3.26 3.14
CA SER A 467 4.91 2.59 3.18
C SER A 467 5.02 1.41 2.20
N GLY A 468 3.93 0.70 1.92
CA GLY A 468 3.91 -0.40 0.95
C GLY A 468 4.22 0.07 -0.47
N LEU A 469 3.53 1.11 -0.96
CA LEU A 469 3.82 1.69 -2.28
C LEU A 469 5.17 2.40 -2.35
N VAL A 470 5.61 3.02 -1.24
CA VAL A 470 6.96 3.60 -1.16
C VAL A 470 8.02 2.51 -1.27
N ALA A 471 7.83 1.39 -0.56
CA ALA A 471 8.70 0.22 -0.66
C ALA A 471 8.69 -0.38 -2.07
N PHE A 472 7.50 -0.52 -2.67
CA PHE A 472 7.36 -1.01 -4.04
C PHE A 472 8.08 -0.09 -5.03
N GLY A 473 7.89 1.23 -4.92
CA GLY A 473 8.58 2.22 -5.76
C GLY A 473 10.10 2.21 -5.61
N ALA A 474 10.60 2.01 -4.38
CA ALA A 474 12.03 1.86 -4.13
C ALA A 474 12.59 0.56 -4.75
N ALA A 475 11.88 -0.56 -4.57
CA ALA A 475 12.31 -1.88 -5.01
C ALA A 475 12.25 -2.05 -6.54
N THR A 476 11.18 -1.58 -7.18
CA THR A 476 10.92 -1.81 -8.61
C THR A 476 11.25 -0.63 -9.50
N GLY A 477 11.45 0.55 -8.91
CA GLY A 477 11.66 1.80 -9.65
C GLY A 477 10.39 2.37 -10.30
N VAL A 478 9.22 1.78 -10.08
CA VAL A 478 7.92 2.27 -10.59
C VAL A 478 6.87 2.29 -9.48
N MET A 479 5.85 3.10 -9.64
CA MET A 479 4.74 3.13 -8.68
C MET A 479 3.39 3.18 -9.41
N PRO A 480 2.47 2.25 -9.12
CA PRO A 480 1.13 2.28 -9.70
C PRO A 480 0.33 3.47 -9.18
N LEU A 481 -0.35 4.16 -10.07
CA LEU A 481 -1.27 5.24 -9.73
C LEU A 481 -2.32 5.46 -10.81
N ASP A 482 -3.46 6.00 -10.40
CA ASP A 482 -4.42 6.60 -11.31
C ASP A 482 -4.05 8.07 -11.50
N MET A 483 -3.86 8.49 -12.75
CA MET A 483 -3.48 9.87 -13.04
C MET A 483 -4.53 10.84 -12.50
N PRO A 484 -4.17 11.76 -11.59
CA PRO A 484 -5.13 12.70 -11.04
C PRO A 484 -5.44 13.85 -12.00
N GLU A 485 -6.56 14.52 -11.72
CA GLU A 485 -6.90 15.78 -12.38
C GLU A 485 -5.88 16.88 -12.08
N SER A 486 -5.61 17.71 -13.07
CA SER A 486 -4.75 18.88 -12.94
C SER A 486 -5.59 20.14 -12.72
N VAL A 487 -5.32 20.87 -11.64
CA VAL A 487 -5.96 22.16 -11.34
C VAL A 487 -4.97 23.29 -11.55
N LEU A 488 -5.33 24.25 -12.39
CA LEU A 488 -4.53 25.45 -12.62
C LEU A 488 -4.90 26.55 -11.62
N VAL A 489 -3.95 26.89 -10.73
CA VAL A 489 -4.06 28.08 -9.87
C VAL A 489 -3.25 29.20 -10.51
N ARG A 490 -3.94 30.29 -10.86
CA ARG A 490 -3.33 31.47 -11.50
C ARG A 490 -3.36 32.66 -10.56
N PHE A 491 -2.18 33.14 -10.18
CA PHE A 491 -2.05 34.39 -9.45
C PHE A 491 -1.94 35.58 -10.42
N LYS A 492 -2.59 36.68 -10.07
CA LYS A 492 -2.51 37.95 -10.80
C LYS A 492 -2.22 39.09 -9.84
N GLY A 493 -1.41 40.07 -10.28
CA GLY A 493 -1.03 41.22 -9.44
C GLY A 493 0.25 40.98 -8.65
N GLN A 494 0.44 41.75 -7.60
CA GLN A 494 1.59 41.70 -6.69
C GLN A 494 1.12 41.44 -5.28
N MET A 495 1.93 40.71 -4.50
CA MET A 495 1.66 40.53 -3.07
C MET A 495 1.75 41.87 -2.36
N GLN A 496 0.77 42.15 -1.51
CA GLN A 496 0.80 43.36 -0.66
C GLN A 496 1.87 43.23 0.43
N ALA A 497 2.35 44.34 0.91
CA ALA A 497 3.29 44.37 2.03
C ALA A 497 2.70 43.65 3.25
N GLY A 498 3.50 42.84 3.91
CA GLY A 498 3.07 42.02 5.05
C GLY A 498 2.43 40.67 4.71
N VAL A 499 2.07 40.41 3.45
CA VAL A 499 1.59 39.10 3.00
C VAL A 499 2.78 38.18 2.74
N THR A 500 2.77 37.03 3.36
CA THR A 500 3.82 36.02 3.24
C THR A 500 3.41 34.90 2.29
N LEU A 501 4.36 34.04 1.90
CA LEU A 501 4.07 32.84 1.13
C LEU A 501 3.09 31.91 1.87
N ARG A 502 3.14 31.89 3.20
CA ARG A 502 2.22 31.07 4.01
C ARG A 502 0.78 31.55 3.87
N ASP A 503 0.55 32.87 3.89
CA ASP A 503 -0.80 33.43 3.68
C ASP A 503 -1.34 33.06 2.31
N LEU A 504 -0.49 33.15 1.27
CA LEU A 504 -0.84 32.78 -0.09
C LEU A 504 -1.22 31.30 -0.19
N VAL A 505 -0.44 30.42 0.46
CA VAL A 505 -0.69 28.99 0.50
C VAL A 505 -2.02 28.66 1.17
N HIS A 506 -2.37 29.33 2.26
CA HIS A 506 -3.65 29.16 2.94
C HIS A 506 -4.82 29.78 2.17
N ALA A 507 -4.57 30.86 1.42
CA ALA A 507 -5.61 31.50 0.61
C ALA A 507 -6.13 30.61 -0.53
N ILE A 508 -5.30 29.71 -1.10
CA ILE A 508 -5.70 28.82 -2.19
C ILE A 508 -6.86 27.90 -1.78
N PRO A 509 -6.74 27.08 -0.71
CA PRO A 509 -7.84 26.21 -0.28
C PRO A 509 -9.06 27.02 0.19
N LEU A 510 -8.84 28.13 0.89
CA LEU A 510 -9.93 28.99 1.34
C LEU A 510 -10.73 29.56 0.17
N TYR A 511 -10.05 30.03 -0.88
CA TYR A 511 -10.70 30.50 -2.09
C TYR A 511 -11.47 29.37 -2.79
N ALA A 512 -10.85 28.19 -2.93
CA ALA A 512 -11.46 27.06 -3.58
C ALA A 512 -12.72 26.55 -2.82
N ILE A 513 -12.69 26.56 -1.48
CA ILE A 513 -13.85 26.26 -0.63
C ILE A 513 -14.96 27.28 -0.87
N LYS A 514 -14.65 28.59 -0.78
CA LYS A 514 -15.62 29.67 -0.99
C LYS A 514 -16.24 29.66 -2.39
N ALA A 515 -15.47 29.21 -3.38
CA ALA A 515 -15.93 29.09 -4.77
C ALA A 515 -16.67 27.75 -5.06
N GLY A 516 -16.87 26.89 -4.05
CA GLY A 516 -17.49 25.58 -4.22
C GLY A 516 -16.67 24.56 -5.02
N LEU A 517 -15.39 24.85 -5.24
CA LEU A 517 -14.45 23.95 -5.94
C LEU A 517 -13.86 22.89 -5.02
N LEU A 518 -13.87 23.14 -3.72
CA LEU A 518 -13.51 22.22 -2.66
C LEU A 518 -14.65 22.12 -1.67
N SER A 519 -14.93 20.92 -1.21
CA SER A 519 -15.88 20.72 -0.12
C SER A 519 -15.17 20.67 1.22
N VAL A 520 -15.82 21.24 2.24
CA VAL A 520 -15.42 21.20 3.65
C VAL A 520 -15.78 19.83 4.25
N PRO A 521 -15.21 19.43 5.41
CA PRO A 521 -15.56 18.19 6.10
C PRO A 521 -17.08 17.92 6.14
N GLY A 522 -17.50 16.72 5.75
CA GLY A 522 -18.90 16.36 5.54
C GLY A 522 -19.43 16.57 4.13
N GLY A 523 -18.70 17.26 3.27
CA GLY A 523 -18.95 17.42 1.86
C GLY A 523 -17.85 16.78 0.99
N ARG A 524 -17.97 16.84 -0.32
CA ARG A 524 -17.06 16.18 -1.26
C ARG A 524 -15.62 16.64 -1.08
N THR A 525 -14.73 15.76 -0.67
CA THR A 525 -13.29 16.03 -0.69
C THR A 525 -12.80 15.89 -2.12
N MET A 526 -12.50 16.98 -2.79
CA MET A 526 -11.73 16.97 -4.02
C MET A 526 -10.26 16.94 -3.65
N THR A 527 -9.54 15.95 -4.15
CA THR A 527 -8.09 15.99 -4.09
C THR A 527 -7.62 17.01 -5.11
N LEU A 528 -7.37 18.24 -4.68
CA LEU A 528 -6.69 19.22 -5.50
C LEU A 528 -5.21 18.82 -5.58
N ARG A 529 -4.80 18.38 -6.73
CA ARG A 529 -3.40 18.35 -7.12
C ARG A 529 -3.18 19.55 -8.02
N ALA A 530 -2.82 20.67 -7.41
CA ALA A 530 -2.44 21.86 -8.16
C ALA A 530 -1.11 21.58 -8.85
N THR A 531 -1.09 21.71 -10.16
CA THR A 531 0.08 21.39 -10.96
C THR A 531 0.79 22.63 -11.47
N ALA A 532 0.25 23.84 -11.33
CA ALA A 532 0.94 25.06 -11.75
C ALA A 532 0.56 26.26 -10.90
N VAL A 533 1.55 26.88 -10.32
CA VAL A 533 1.46 28.24 -9.74
C VAL A 533 2.34 29.14 -10.59
N ARG A 534 1.75 30.08 -11.29
CA ARG A 534 2.50 31.17 -11.93
C ARG A 534 2.53 32.36 -10.98
N ALA A 535 3.64 32.54 -10.25
CA ALA A 535 3.90 33.81 -9.59
C ALA A 535 4.28 34.83 -10.67
N VAL A 536 3.54 35.92 -10.76
CA VAL A 536 3.81 37.00 -11.70
C VAL A 536 4.91 37.90 -11.13
N SER A 537 6.13 37.49 -11.26
CA SER A 537 7.20 38.40 -11.66
C SER A 537 7.78 37.84 -12.96
N ARG A 538 8.03 38.63 -13.88
CA ARG A 538 8.24 38.45 -15.34
C ARG A 538 8.87 37.15 -15.90
N THR A 539 9.29 36.14 -15.12
CA THR A 539 10.10 35.02 -15.64
C THR A 539 9.93 33.64 -14.98
N ASN A 540 9.19 33.43 -13.89
CA ASN A 540 9.24 32.13 -13.22
C ASN A 540 7.86 31.50 -12.99
N SER A 541 7.66 30.34 -13.62
CA SER A 541 6.56 29.42 -13.25
C SER A 541 7.04 28.58 -12.07
N ILE A 542 6.38 28.68 -10.93
CA ILE A 542 6.63 27.82 -9.77
C ILE A 542 5.55 26.74 -9.78
N TRP A 543 5.97 25.48 -9.83
CA TRP A 543 5.12 24.33 -9.71
C TRP A 543 5.00 23.94 -8.25
N ILE A 544 3.80 23.94 -7.70
CA ILE A 544 3.56 23.44 -6.34
C ILE A 544 2.54 22.32 -6.46
N PRO A 545 2.95 21.05 -6.31
CA PRO A 545 2.00 19.96 -6.17
C PRO A 545 1.37 20.03 -4.77
N TRP A 546 0.06 20.13 -4.71
CA TRP A 546 -0.70 20.21 -3.47
C TRP A 546 -1.56 18.97 -3.30
N SER A 547 -1.51 18.37 -2.12
CA SER A 547 -2.60 17.55 -1.62
C SER A 547 -3.11 18.22 -0.35
N PHE A 548 -4.40 18.44 -0.25
CA PHE A 548 -5.02 18.91 0.97
C PHE A 548 -5.38 17.73 1.87
N ARG A 549 -5.24 17.95 3.17
CA ARG A 549 -5.75 17.07 4.20
C ARG A 549 -7.26 17.18 4.28
#